data_2db6dd85d8358cb94aff9581dffa2a2e
#
_entry.id   2db6dd85d8358cb94aff9581dffa2a2e
#
_cell.length_a   1.000
_cell.length_b   1.000
_cell.length_c   1.000
_cell.angle_alpha   90.00
_cell.angle_beta   90.00
_cell.angle_gamma   90.00
#
_symmetry.space_group_name_H-M   'P 1'
#
loop_
_entity.id
_entity.type
_entity.pdbx_description
1 polymer ?
#
loop_
_entity_poly.entity_id
_entity_poly.type
_entity_poly.pdbx_seq_one_letter_code
_entity_poly.pdbx_strand_id
1 'polypeptide(L)'
;MQFAERILQIKPSPTLEISALANALKAKGIDVIGFGTGEPDFDTPDHIKEAAIRAIETGKTKYTEVGGIIELKKAIVNKFSRDNGLEY
;
A
#
# COMPACT_ATOMS: atom_id res chain seq x y z
N MET A 1 23.56 6.23 21.49
CA MET A 1 22.25 5.66 21.81
C MET A 1 22.30 4.18 21.46
N GLN A 2 22.03 3.28 22.41
CA GLN A 2 22.15 1.84 22.18
C GLN A 2 20.74 1.25 22.03
N PHE A 3 20.47 0.53 20.96
CA PHE A 3 19.18 -0.12 20.75
C PHE A 3 19.04 -1.36 21.64
N ALA A 4 17.81 -1.76 21.95
CA ALA A 4 17.56 -2.99 22.67
C ALA A 4 18.06 -4.21 21.87
N GLU A 5 18.66 -5.21 22.54
CA GLU A 5 19.23 -6.40 21.90
C GLU A 5 18.23 -7.13 20.98
N ARG A 6 16.95 -7.18 21.34
CA ARG A 6 15.90 -7.79 20.51
C ARG A 6 15.77 -7.16 19.11
N ILE A 7 16.09 -5.86 18.96
CA ILE A 7 16.07 -5.18 17.65
C ILE A 7 17.22 -5.63 16.79
N LEU A 8 18.39 -5.91 17.39
CA LEU A 8 19.57 -6.39 16.67
C LEU A 8 19.39 -7.82 16.12
N GLN A 9 18.42 -8.56 16.63
CA GLN A 9 18.09 -9.91 16.17
C GLN A 9 17.14 -9.92 14.98
N ILE A 10 16.48 -8.79 14.68
CA ILE A 10 15.56 -8.68 13.54
C ILE A 10 16.39 -8.54 12.27
N LYS A 11 16.25 -9.53 11.38
CA LYS A 11 16.89 -9.46 10.06
C LYS A 11 16.05 -8.56 9.13
N PRO A 12 16.71 -7.80 8.24
CA PRO A 12 16.01 -7.07 7.17
C PRO A 12 15.14 -8.01 6.33
N SER A 13 14.10 -7.45 5.70
CA SER A 13 13.25 -8.22 4.78
C SER A 13 14.05 -8.59 3.53
N PRO A 14 14.22 -9.90 3.20
CA PRO A 14 14.92 -10.31 1.99
C PRO A 14 14.32 -9.71 0.71
N THR A 15 13.00 -9.55 0.67
CA THR A 15 12.29 -8.94 -0.47
C THR A 15 12.72 -7.49 -0.70
N LEU A 16 12.83 -6.70 0.38
CA LEU A 16 13.28 -5.31 0.29
C LEU A 16 14.75 -5.21 -0.12
N GLU A 17 15.61 -6.11 0.38
CA GLU A 17 17.03 -6.15 0.00
C GLU A 17 17.20 -6.48 -1.49
N ILE A 18 16.47 -7.47 -2.01
CA ILE A 18 16.52 -7.84 -3.44
C ILE A 18 16.03 -6.68 -4.31
N SER A 19 14.93 -6.01 -3.93
CA SER A 19 14.42 -4.84 -4.66
C SER A 19 15.41 -3.68 -4.66
N ALA A 20 16.03 -3.39 -3.51
CA ALA A 20 17.05 -2.35 -3.40
C ALA A 20 18.28 -2.68 -4.27
N LEU A 21 18.74 -3.93 -4.30
CA LEU A 21 19.84 -4.39 -5.14
C LEU A 21 19.50 -4.23 -6.63
N ALA A 22 18.32 -4.67 -7.06
CA ALA A 22 17.87 -4.52 -8.44
C ALA A 22 17.86 -3.05 -8.87
N ASN A 23 17.34 -2.15 -8.04
CA ASN A 23 17.31 -0.72 -8.30
C ASN A 23 18.74 -0.11 -8.37
N ALA A 24 19.63 -0.54 -7.49
CA ALA A 24 21.03 -0.09 -7.49
C ALA A 24 21.78 -0.54 -8.75
N LEU A 25 21.50 -1.74 -9.27
CA LEU A 25 22.06 -2.24 -10.53
C LEU A 25 21.50 -1.48 -11.73
N LYS A 26 20.19 -1.24 -11.77
CA LYS A 26 19.56 -0.38 -12.83
C LYS A 26 20.15 1.02 -12.85
N ALA A 27 20.39 1.63 -11.69
CA ALA A 27 21.00 2.96 -11.58
C ALA A 27 22.44 3.00 -12.14
N LYS A 28 23.13 1.85 -12.19
CA LYS A 28 24.46 1.69 -12.82
C LYS A 28 24.38 1.38 -14.31
N GLY A 29 23.20 1.42 -14.94
CA GLY A 29 22.98 1.13 -16.35
C GLY A 29 22.94 -0.37 -16.69
N ILE A 30 22.87 -1.25 -15.70
CA ILE A 30 22.75 -2.69 -15.92
C ILE A 30 21.30 -3.03 -16.22
N ASP A 31 21.04 -3.74 -17.32
CA ASP A 31 19.71 -4.22 -17.67
C ASP A 31 19.31 -5.36 -16.73
N VAL A 32 18.42 -5.05 -15.78
CA VAL A 32 17.94 -5.99 -14.76
C VAL A 32 16.45 -6.16 -14.88
N ILE A 33 15.99 -7.39 -15.07
CA ILE A 33 14.59 -7.77 -15.02
C ILE A 33 14.29 -8.21 -13.58
N GLY A 34 13.39 -7.47 -12.89
CA GLY A 34 13.06 -7.73 -11.49
C GLY A 34 11.82 -8.60 -11.35
N PHE A 35 11.95 -9.72 -10.64
CA PHE A 35 10.85 -10.59 -10.21
C PHE A 35 10.72 -10.63 -8.67
N GLY A 36 11.34 -9.69 -7.98
CA GLY A 36 11.41 -9.71 -6.51
C GLY A 36 10.14 -9.25 -5.80
N THR A 37 9.31 -8.43 -6.46
CA THR A 37 8.04 -7.94 -5.93
C THR A 37 6.98 -7.99 -7.03
N GLY A 38 5.77 -8.42 -6.66
CA GLY A 38 4.62 -8.38 -7.56
C GLY A 38 3.82 -7.10 -7.33
N GLU A 39 3.60 -6.34 -8.41
CA GLU A 39 2.67 -5.22 -8.42
C GLU A 39 1.97 -5.18 -9.79
N PRO A 40 0.75 -4.62 -9.88
CA PRO A 40 0.12 -4.38 -11.17
C PRO A 40 0.98 -3.46 -12.03
N ASP A 41 1.13 -3.78 -13.33
CA ASP A 41 1.84 -2.94 -14.29
C ASP A 41 0.98 -1.75 -14.76
N PHE A 42 -0.34 -1.83 -14.59
CA PHE A 42 -1.26 -0.72 -14.80
C PHE A 42 -1.27 0.20 -13.59
N ASP A 43 -1.33 1.49 -13.87
CA ASP A 43 -1.50 2.51 -12.84
C ASP A 43 -2.91 2.43 -12.21
N THR A 44 -3.07 3.05 -11.04
CA THR A 44 -4.38 3.19 -10.37
C THR A 44 -5.39 3.82 -11.31
N PRO A 45 -6.61 3.27 -11.47
CA PRO A 45 -7.64 3.82 -12.33
C PRO A 45 -7.93 5.30 -12.05
N ASP A 46 -8.14 6.08 -13.12
CA ASP A 46 -8.24 7.55 -13.02
C ASP A 46 -9.34 8.01 -12.06
N HIS A 47 -10.52 7.36 -12.09
CA HIS A 47 -11.61 7.71 -11.18
C HIS A 47 -11.26 7.53 -9.68
N ILE A 48 -10.34 6.60 -9.36
CA ILE A 48 -9.84 6.40 -7.99
C ILE A 48 -8.85 7.52 -7.63
N LYS A 49 -7.93 7.85 -8.54
CA LYS A 49 -6.99 8.97 -8.35
C LYS A 49 -7.73 10.29 -8.14
N GLU A 50 -8.72 10.57 -8.97
CA GLU A 50 -9.57 11.75 -8.84
C GLU A 50 -10.35 11.78 -7.52
N ALA A 51 -10.86 10.65 -7.04
CA ALA A 51 -11.53 10.58 -5.75
C ALA A 51 -10.58 10.90 -4.59
N ALA A 52 -9.33 10.44 -4.65
CA ALA A 52 -8.31 10.77 -3.67
C ALA A 52 -7.94 12.26 -3.69
N ILE A 53 -7.78 12.85 -4.87
CA ILE A 53 -7.51 14.29 -5.03
C ILE A 53 -8.66 15.10 -4.41
N ARG A 54 -9.91 14.80 -4.76
CA ARG A 54 -11.07 15.47 -4.17
C ARG A 54 -11.15 15.33 -2.65
N ALA A 55 -10.76 14.17 -2.11
CA ALA A 55 -10.73 13.97 -0.66
C ALA A 55 -9.72 14.91 0.02
N ILE A 56 -8.55 15.09 -0.58
CA ILE A 56 -7.52 16.01 -0.09
C ILE A 56 -8.02 17.46 -0.17
N GLU A 57 -8.53 17.88 -1.33
CA GLU A 57 -9.03 19.24 -1.59
C GLU A 57 -10.19 19.62 -0.66
N THR A 58 -11.04 18.67 -0.31
CA THR A 58 -12.16 18.85 0.62
C THR A 58 -11.78 18.71 2.10
N GLY A 59 -10.49 18.58 2.41
CA GLY A 59 -9.98 18.56 3.77
C GLY A 59 -10.21 17.28 4.55
N LYS A 60 -10.47 16.14 3.88
CA LYS A 60 -10.56 14.81 4.51
C LYS A 60 -9.18 14.29 4.95
N THR A 61 -8.48 15.10 5.72
CA THR A 61 -7.08 14.85 6.16
C THR A 61 -6.95 14.85 7.68
N LYS A 62 -8.05 14.71 8.41
CA LYS A 62 -8.08 14.72 9.87
C LYS A 62 -8.17 13.31 10.43
N TYR A 63 -7.90 13.17 11.73
CA TYR A 63 -8.09 11.90 12.42
C TYR A 63 -9.53 11.42 12.33
N THR A 64 -9.68 10.13 12.22
CA THR A 64 -10.97 9.43 12.25
C THR A 64 -11.11 8.65 13.54
N GLU A 65 -12.26 8.01 13.76
CA GLU A 65 -12.40 7.00 14.80
C GLU A 65 -11.46 5.81 14.55
N VAL A 66 -11.12 5.07 15.61
CA VAL A 66 -10.22 3.91 15.54
C VAL A 66 -10.70 2.87 14.51
N GLY A 67 -12.01 2.69 14.40
CA GLY A 67 -12.61 1.76 13.43
C GLY A 67 -12.70 2.29 12.00
N GLY A 68 -12.21 3.50 11.71
CA GLY A 68 -12.35 4.17 10.40
C GLY A 68 -13.70 4.85 10.18
N ILE A 69 -13.85 5.51 9.04
CA ILE A 69 -15.05 6.28 8.70
C ILE A 69 -16.24 5.38 8.37
N ILE A 70 -17.43 5.82 8.76
CA ILE A 70 -18.68 5.04 8.56
C ILE A 70 -19.01 4.85 7.07
N GLU A 71 -18.66 5.82 6.22
CA GLU A 71 -18.85 5.77 4.78
C GLU A 71 -18.09 4.60 4.15
N LEU A 72 -16.84 4.38 4.54
CA LEU A 72 -16.03 3.25 4.06
C LEU A 72 -16.61 1.92 4.54
N LYS A 73 -17.02 1.84 5.82
CA LYS A 73 -17.66 0.63 6.36
C LYS A 73 -18.91 0.25 5.59
N LYS A 74 -19.79 1.22 5.33
CA LYS A 74 -21.00 1.01 4.51
C LYS A 74 -20.68 0.59 3.09
N ALA A 75 -19.67 1.19 2.47
CA ALA A 75 -19.24 0.82 1.12
C ALA A 75 -18.71 -0.62 1.06
N ILE A 76 -17.96 -1.07 2.09
CA ILE A 76 -17.50 -2.45 2.20
C ILE A 76 -18.66 -3.42 2.35
N VAL A 77 -19.60 -3.15 3.26
CA VAL A 77 -20.82 -3.98 3.45
C VAL A 77 -21.60 -4.10 2.14
N ASN A 78 -21.85 -2.97 1.48
CA ASN A 78 -22.58 -2.95 0.20
C ASN A 78 -21.85 -3.75 -0.90
N LYS A 79 -20.52 -3.65 -0.94
CA LYS A 79 -19.69 -4.43 -1.88
C LYS A 79 -19.85 -5.93 -1.62
N PHE A 80 -19.73 -6.36 -0.38
CA PHE A 80 -19.85 -7.77 -0.03
C PHE A 80 -21.26 -8.32 -0.28
N SER A 81 -22.30 -7.54 0.02
CA SER A 81 -23.68 -7.94 -0.32
C SER A 81 -23.87 -8.09 -1.82
N ARG A 82 -23.48 -7.08 -2.61
CA ARG A 82 -23.64 -7.06 -4.07
C ARG A 82 -22.83 -8.14 -4.79
N ASP A 83 -21.55 -8.30 -4.45
CA ASP A 83 -20.63 -9.10 -5.24
C ASP A 83 -20.43 -10.52 -4.70
N ASN A 84 -20.70 -10.74 -3.43
CA ASN A 84 -20.44 -12.00 -2.74
C ASN A 84 -21.68 -12.62 -2.08
N GLY A 85 -22.80 -11.90 -2.02
CA GLY A 85 -24.02 -12.36 -1.35
C GLY A 85 -23.89 -12.49 0.16
N LEU A 86 -22.94 -11.76 0.78
CA LEU A 86 -22.70 -11.78 2.22
C LEU A 86 -23.42 -10.60 2.89
N GLU A 87 -24.05 -10.87 4.02
CA GLU A 87 -24.72 -9.87 4.86
C GLU A 87 -23.94 -9.67 6.16
N TYR A 88 -23.67 -8.39 6.54
CA TYR A 88 -22.96 -7.98 7.74
C TYR A 88 -23.70 -6.88 8.48
#